data_a9eea286e96b019f5637ab7bca8848e7
#
_entry.id   a9eea286e96b019f5637ab7bca8848e7
#
_cell.length_a   1.000
_cell.length_b   1.000
_cell.length_c   1.000
_cell.angle_alpha   90.00
_cell.angle_beta   90.00
_cell.angle_gamma   90.00
#
_symmetry.space_group_name_H-M   'P 1'
#
loop_
_entity.id
_entity.type
_entity.pdbx_description
1 polymer ?
#
loop_
_entity_poly.entity_id
_entity_poly.type
_entity_poly.pdbx_seq_one_letter_code
_entity_poly.pdbx_strand_id
1 'polypeptide(L)'
;VFYLHSRLLERSSKINKLFVNKKSNILKTGSLTAFPIIETLEGDVTSFIPTNVISITDGQIFLDSNLFNSGIRPAINVGLSVSRVGGAAQYKIVKKISGDIRIMLAQYRELEAFSKFSSDLDNETKNQLIIGEKITILMKQNLHNVYNIFELILILLIIKHDFFKLIPINQIEYFENKIINYLRKIKFNEQFNIEDLNLEVYLNELISFFIINSII
;
A
#
# COMPACT_ATOMS: atom_id res chain seq x y z
N VAL A 1 9.71 -11.88 29.58
CA VAL A 1 9.84 -11.75 28.13
C VAL A 1 9.23 -10.44 27.66
N PHE A 2 7.97 -10.12 28.00
CA PHE A 2 7.31 -8.86 27.64
C PHE A 2 8.12 -7.61 28.00
N TYR A 3 8.63 -7.52 29.23
CA TYR A 3 9.44 -6.39 29.70
C TYR A 3 10.72 -6.20 28.88
N LEU A 4 11.38 -7.28 28.46
CA LEU A 4 12.57 -7.22 27.61
C LEU A 4 12.24 -6.71 26.20
N HIS A 5 11.18 -7.24 25.60
CA HIS A 5 10.72 -6.83 24.28
C HIS A 5 10.26 -5.36 24.25
N SER A 6 9.49 -4.93 25.26
CA SER A 6 9.03 -3.54 25.35
C SER A 6 10.20 -2.57 25.47
N ARG A 7 11.16 -2.83 26.35
CA ARG A 7 12.36 -1.98 26.48
C ARG A 7 13.20 -1.91 25.22
N LEU A 8 13.29 -3.02 24.47
CA LEU A 8 14.03 -3.04 23.21
C LEU A 8 13.33 -2.21 22.13
N LEU A 9 12.02 -2.38 21.98
CA LEU A 9 11.22 -1.72 20.95
C LEU A 9 10.95 -0.24 21.24
N GLU A 10 10.80 0.13 22.52
CA GLU A 10 10.62 1.55 22.94
C GLU A 10 11.82 2.44 22.65
N ARG A 11 12.97 1.88 22.32
CA ARG A 11 14.11 2.66 21.84
C ARG A 11 13.92 3.20 20.42
N SER A 12 13.00 2.63 19.67
CA SER A 12 12.60 3.11 18.37
C SER A 12 11.73 4.35 18.53
N SER A 13 12.28 5.51 18.20
CA SER A 13 11.59 6.78 18.38
C SER A 13 12.17 7.88 17.50
N LYS A 14 11.41 8.96 17.37
CA LYS A 14 11.89 10.20 16.76
C LYS A 14 12.27 11.18 17.88
N ILE A 15 13.49 11.69 17.84
CA ILE A 15 13.99 12.62 18.86
C ILE A 15 13.30 13.98 18.70
N ASN A 16 12.79 14.50 19.81
CA ASN A 16 12.21 15.85 19.85
C ASN A 16 13.29 16.93 19.74
N LYS A 17 13.03 17.95 18.93
CA LYS A 17 13.93 19.12 18.75
C LYS A 17 14.27 19.80 20.06
N LEU A 18 13.33 19.90 21.00
CA LEU A 18 13.55 20.51 22.32
C LEU A 18 14.55 19.73 23.19
N PHE A 19 14.59 18.41 23.06
CA PHE A 19 15.54 17.56 23.77
C PHE A 19 16.97 17.77 23.26
N VAL A 20 17.13 17.88 21.94
CA VAL A 20 18.44 18.11 21.30
C VAL A 20 19.02 19.45 21.73
N ASN A 21 18.22 20.50 21.73
CA ASN A 21 18.65 21.86 22.15
C ASN A 21 19.09 21.95 23.62
N LYS A 22 18.58 21.07 24.49
CA LYS A 22 18.91 21.05 25.93
C LYS A 22 20.20 20.29 26.27
N LYS A 23 20.58 19.30 25.49
CA LYS A 23 21.68 18.37 25.86
C LYS A 23 22.88 18.36 24.92
N SER A 24 22.78 18.90 23.75
CA SER A 24 23.89 18.91 22.79
C SER A 24 23.82 20.12 21.87
N ASN A 25 24.98 20.69 21.54
CA ASN A 25 25.08 21.72 20.50
C ASN A 25 24.81 21.18 19.08
N ILE A 26 24.24 19.99 18.96
CA ILE A 26 23.92 19.32 17.70
C ILE A 26 22.48 19.62 17.36
N LEU A 27 22.25 20.47 16.37
CA LEU A 27 20.92 20.87 15.87
C LEU A 27 20.18 19.80 15.03
N LYS A 28 20.72 18.58 14.94
CA LYS A 28 20.14 17.54 14.10
C LYS A 28 19.28 16.59 14.91
N THR A 29 18.01 16.51 14.54
CA THR A 29 17.09 15.46 15.02
C THR A 29 17.27 14.21 14.19
N GLY A 30 17.05 13.03 14.80
CA GLY A 30 17.08 11.74 14.14
C GLY A 30 15.88 10.89 14.50
N SER A 31 15.71 9.78 13.79
CA SER A 31 14.72 8.77 14.10
C SER A 31 15.31 7.37 13.95
N LEU A 32 14.82 6.44 14.76
CA LEU A 32 15.10 5.01 14.69
C LEU A 32 13.80 4.27 14.47
N THR A 33 13.70 3.49 13.40
CA THR A 33 12.57 2.62 13.10
C THR A 33 12.99 1.17 13.29
N ALA A 34 12.21 0.38 14.01
CA ALA A 34 12.42 -1.06 14.16
C ALA A 34 11.32 -1.84 13.44
N PHE A 35 11.71 -2.90 12.75
CA PHE A 35 10.82 -3.88 12.15
C PHE A 35 11.05 -5.25 12.79
N PRO A 36 10.39 -5.58 13.91
CA PRO A 36 10.46 -6.90 14.48
C PRO A 36 9.74 -7.89 13.57
N ILE A 37 10.42 -8.98 13.21
CA ILE A 37 9.86 -10.05 12.40
C ILE A 37 9.56 -11.22 13.33
N ILE A 38 8.29 -11.64 13.36
CA ILE A 38 7.80 -12.74 14.19
C ILE A 38 7.23 -13.81 13.28
N GLU A 39 7.69 -15.03 13.46
CA GLU A 39 7.12 -16.21 12.84
C GLU A 39 5.87 -16.65 13.61
N THR A 40 4.80 -16.94 12.88
CA THR A 40 3.57 -17.51 13.42
C THR A 40 3.40 -18.93 12.92
N LEU A 41 3.08 -19.86 13.82
CA LEU A 41 2.73 -21.22 13.43
C LEU A 41 1.32 -21.23 12.84
N GLU A 42 1.18 -21.72 11.61
CA GLU A 42 -0.11 -21.80 10.90
C GLU A 42 -0.91 -20.50 10.83
N GLY A 43 -0.23 -19.35 10.94
CA GLY A 43 -0.87 -18.03 10.96
C GLY A 43 -1.51 -17.63 12.31
N ASP A 44 -1.27 -18.38 13.38
CA ASP A 44 -1.79 -18.07 14.71
C ASP A 44 -1.09 -16.86 15.31
N VAL A 45 -1.78 -15.73 15.31
CA VAL A 45 -1.33 -14.47 15.96
C VAL A 45 -1.72 -14.36 17.43
N THR A 46 -2.48 -15.34 17.95
CA THR A 46 -2.98 -15.32 19.34
C THR A 46 -1.97 -15.89 20.33
N SER A 47 -0.92 -16.52 19.85
CA SER A 47 0.14 -17.07 20.69
C SER A 47 0.91 -15.99 21.45
N PHE A 48 1.64 -16.38 22.48
CA PHE A 48 2.22 -15.48 23.49
C PHE A 48 3.17 -14.41 22.91
N ILE A 49 4.08 -14.77 22.00
CA ILE A 49 5.06 -13.83 21.44
C ILE A 49 4.41 -12.85 20.49
N PRO A 50 3.62 -13.26 19.47
CA PRO A 50 2.93 -12.34 18.58
C PRO A 50 2.06 -11.34 19.32
N THR A 51 1.23 -11.78 20.27
CA THR A 51 0.35 -10.89 21.04
C THR A 51 1.12 -9.85 21.83
N ASN A 52 2.22 -10.22 22.46
CA ASN A 52 3.07 -9.29 23.19
C ASN A 52 3.69 -8.24 22.24
N VAL A 53 4.24 -8.65 21.10
CA VAL A 53 4.86 -7.73 20.15
C VAL A 53 3.84 -6.81 19.51
N ILE A 54 2.66 -7.31 19.13
CA ILE A 54 1.55 -6.50 18.60
C ILE A 54 1.10 -5.44 19.61
N SER A 55 1.09 -5.77 20.90
CA SER A 55 0.68 -4.83 21.95
C SER A 55 1.69 -3.69 22.17
N ILE A 56 2.97 -3.93 21.92
CA ILE A 56 4.05 -2.96 22.10
C ILE A 56 4.20 -2.06 20.87
N THR A 57 4.06 -2.63 19.66
CA THR A 57 4.29 -1.92 18.39
C THR A 57 3.12 -1.03 18.00
N ASP A 58 3.36 -0.08 17.10
CA ASP A 58 2.34 0.84 16.56
C ASP A 58 1.52 0.25 15.40
N GLY A 59 1.51 -1.04 15.28
CA GLY A 59 0.77 -1.78 14.27
C GLY A 59 1.52 -3.01 13.80
N GLN A 60 0.92 -3.76 12.88
CA GLN A 60 1.50 -4.97 12.29
C GLN A 60 1.21 -5.04 10.78
N ILE A 61 2.15 -5.61 10.05
CA ILE A 61 1.99 -6.04 8.66
C ILE A 61 1.86 -7.56 8.69
N PHE A 62 0.68 -8.07 8.31
CA PHE A 62 0.39 -9.51 8.31
C PHE A 62 0.69 -10.10 6.93
N LEU A 63 1.60 -11.08 6.89
CA LEU A 63 1.91 -11.84 5.68
C LEU A 63 1.14 -13.17 5.72
N ASP A 64 0.39 -13.43 4.66
CA ASP A 64 -0.52 -14.57 4.54
C ASP A 64 0.06 -15.59 3.58
N SER A 65 0.24 -16.84 4.05
CA SER A 65 0.77 -17.93 3.26
C SER A 65 -0.16 -18.33 2.09
N ASN A 66 -1.49 -18.20 2.24
CA ASN A 66 -2.42 -18.49 1.17
C ASN A 66 -2.28 -17.48 0.02
N LEU A 67 -2.12 -16.17 0.35
CA LEU A 67 -1.84 -15.15 -0.65
C LEU A 67 -0.50 -15.39 -1.35
N PHE A 68 0.52 -15.81 -0.61
CA PHE A 68 1.82 -16.16 -1.19
C PHE A 68 1.73 -17.32 -2.17
N ASN A 69 1.04 -18.38 -1.80
CA ASN A 69 0.85 -19.59 -2.62
C ASN A 69 -0.01 -19.32 -3.85
N SER A 70 -0.96 -18.36 -3.78
CA SER A 70 -1.75 -17.91 -4.93
C SER A 70 -1.00 -16.95 -5.88
N GLY A 71 0.29 -16.67 -5.60
CA GLY A 71 1.13 -15.81 -6.45
C GLY A 71 0.93 -14.33 -6.24
N ILE A 72 0.29 -13.90 -5.15
CA ILE A 72 0.18 -12.50 -4.76
C ILE A 72 1.43 -12.11 -3.96
N ARG A 73 2.26 -11.25 -4.53
CA ARG A 73 3.51 -10.81 -3.91
C ARG A 73 3.65 -9.29 -4.03
N PRO A 74 3.81 -8.56 -2.91
CA PRO A 74 3.94 -9.06 -1.54
C PRO A 74 2.64 -9.67 -1.01
N ALA A 75 2.75 -10.71 -0.20
CA ALA A 75 1.63 -11.48 0.35
C ALA A 75 0.99 -10.79 1.57
N ILE A 76 0.74 -9.49 1.48
CA ILE A 76 0.23 -8.67 2.57
C ILE A 76 -1.28 -8.79 2.66
N ASN A 77 -1.77 -9.25 3.81
CA ASN A 77 -3.19 -9.23 4.10
C ASN A 77 -3.61 -7.85 4.62
N VAL A 78 -4.23 -7.04 3.76
CA VAL A 78 -4.63 -5.65 4.06
C VAL A 78 -5.71 -5.60 5.16
N GLY A 79 -6.55 -6.63 5.26
CA GLY A 79 -7.62 -6.71 6.28
C GLY A 79 -7.07 -6.90 7.70
N LEU A 80 -6.07 -7.77 7.85
CA LEU A 80 -5.45 -8.10 9.15
C LEU A 80 -4.31 -7.15 9.52
N SER A 81 -3.77 -6.42 8.57
CA SER A 81 -2.73 -5.42 8.81
C SER A 81 -3.32 -4.15 9.40
N VAL A 82 -2.71 -3.65 10.45
CA VAL A 82 -3.20 -2.48 11.20
C VAL A 82 -2.06 -1.50 11.43
N SER A 83 -2.35 -0.21 11.32
CA SER A 83 -1.47 0.86 11.78
C SER A 83 -2.21 1.74 12.78
N ARG A 84 -1.67 1.92 13.98
CA ARG A 84 -2.28 2.76 15.03
C ARG A 84 -2.15 4.24 14.71
N VAL A 85 -1.03 4.66 14.14
CA VAL A 85 -0.79 6.05 13.70
C VAL A 85 -1.45 6.32 12.36
N GLY A 86 -1.32 5.39 11.43
CA GLY A 86 -2.00 5.32 10.13
C GLY A 86 -2.08 6.64 9.40
N GLY A 87 -3.31 7.11 9.18
CA GLY A 87 -3.58 8.29 8.39
C GLY A 87 -3.02 9.62 8.91
N ALA A 88 -2.57 9.68 10.18
CA ALA A 88 -1.92 10.89 10.71
C ALA A 88 -0.49 11.07 10.18
N ALA A 89 0.17 9.97 9.79
CA ALA A 89 1.52 9.98 9.23
C ALA A 89 1.54 10.05 7.70
N GLN A 90 0.40 9.87 7.04
CA GLN A 90 0.29 9.89 5.58
C GLN A 90 0.22 11.31 5.03
N TYR A 91 0.75 11.49 3.82
CA TYR A 91 0.47 12.69 3.03
C TYR A 91 -1.02 12.81 2.75
N LYS A 92 -1.54 14.05 2.71
CA LYS A 92 -2.98 14.32 2.53
C LYS A 92 -3.56 13.65 1.28
N ILE A 93 -2.81 13.68 0.18
CA ILE A 93 -3.20 13.04 -1.09
C ILE A 93 -3.33 11.53 -0.95
N VAL A 94 -2.35 10.86 -0.33
CA VAL A 94 -2.37 9.41 -0.10
C VAL A 94 -3.56 9.03 0.78
N LYS A 95 -3.79 9.76 1.86
CA LYS A 95 -4.93 9.53 2.76
C LYS A 95 -6.28 9.64 2.04
N LYS A 96 -6.43 10.63 1.14
CA LYS A 96 -7.66 10.84 0.35
C LYS A 96 -7.92 9.68 -0.61
N ILE A 97 -6.86 9.09 -1.19
CA ILE A 97 -6.99 8.09 -2.25
C ILE A 97 -7.08 6.67 -1.69
N SER A 98 -6.29 6.34 -0.66
CA SER A 98 -6.11 4.96 -0.18
C SER A 98 -7.32 4.36 0.55
N GLY A 99 -8.19 5.20 1.13
CA GLY A 99 -9.33 4.73 1.92
C GLY A 99 -10.28 3.83 1.13
N ASP A 100 -10.68 4.28 -0.04
CA ASP A 100 -11.64 3.58 -0.90
C ASP A 100 -11.07 2.25 -1.41
N ILE A 101 -9.77 2.21 -1.72
CA ILE A 101 -9.10 1.02 -2.26
C ILE A 101 -9.13 -0.14 -1.26
N ARG A 102 -8.96 0.16 0.03
CA ARG A 102 -9.08 -0.85 1.09
C ARG A 102 -10.46 -1.48 1.13
N ILE A 103 -11.50 -0.68 1.00
CA ILE A 103 -12.90 -1.14 0.97
C ILE A 103 -13.13 -2.01 -0.27
N MET A 104 -12.69 -1.56 -1.44
CA MET A 104 -12.81 -2.32 -2.70
C MET A 104 -12.11 -3.68 -2.63
N LEU A 105 -10.92 -3.75 -2.04
CA LEU A 105 -10.20 -5.01 -1.86
C LEU A 105 -10.89 -5.94 -0.85
N ALA A 106 -11.49 -5.42 0.22
CA ALA A 106 -12.24 -6.21 1.19
C ALA A 106 -13.47 -6.82 0.53
N GLN A 107 -14.26 -6.02 -0.19
CA GLN A 107 -15.43 -6.47 -0.94
C GLN A 107 -15.05 -7.52 -2.01
N TYR A 108 -13.98 -7.29 -2.75
CA TYR A 108 -13.48 -8.25 -3.73
C TYR A 108 -13.21 -9.62 -3.12
N ARG A 109 -12.53 -9.68 -1.97
CA ARG A 109 -12.21 -10.94 -1.30
C ARG A 109 -13.44 -11.72 -0.85
N GLU A 110 -14.45 -11.01 -0.33
CA GLU A 110 -15.73 -11.62 0.04
C GLU A 110 -16.43 -12.18 -1.19
N LEU A 111 -16.51 -11.39 -2.26
CA LEU A 111 -17.15 -11.80 -3.51
C LEU A 111 -16.38 -12.93 -4.22
N GLU A 112 -15.05 -12.91 -4.20
CA GLU A 112 -14.23 -13.98 -4.78
C GLU A 112 -14.49 -15.32 -4.08
N ALA A 113 -14.57 -15.32 -2.75
CA ALA A 113 -14.91 -16.52 -1.99
C ALA A 113 -16.31 -17.04 -2.37
N PHE A 114 -17.28 -16.14 -2.55
CA PHE A 114 -18.65 -16.47 -2.90
C PHE A 114 -18.80 -16.93 -4.36
N SER A 115 -18.06 -16.33 -5.29
CA SER A 115 -18.14 -16.64 -6.73
C SER A 115 -17.75 -18.08 -7.07
N LYS A 116 -16.95 -18.72 -6.21
CA LYS A 116 -16.58 -20.13 -6.37
C LYS A 116 -17.75 -21.11 -6.18
N PHE A 117 -18.83 -20.64 -5.54
CA PHE A 117 -20.00 -21.46 -5.19
C PHE A 117 -21.27 -21.09 -5.97
N SER A 118 -21.32 -19.94 -6.64
CA SER A 118 -22.49 -19.49 -7.39
C SER A 118 -22.21 -19.37 -8.88
N SER A 119 -23.02 -20.05 -9.70
CA SER A 119 -22.90 -20.01 -11.17
C SER A 119 -23.52 -18.75 -11.77
N ASP A 120 -24.52 -18.15 -11.11
CA ASP A 120 -25.28 -17.01 -11.62
C ASP A 120 -25.00 -15.77 -10.79
N LEU A 121 -23.99 -15.00 -11.23
CA LEU A 121 -23.70 -13.68 -10.70
C LEU A 121 -24.37 -12.60 -11.55
N ASP A 122 -24.91 -11.59 -10.90
CA ASP A 122 -25.40 -10.39 -11.57
C ASP A 122 -24.24 -9.59 -12.22
N ASN A 123 -24.57 -8.73 -13.16
CA ASN A 123 -23.56 -7.97 -13.92
C ASN A 123 -22.78 -6.99 -13.05
N GLU A 124 -23.38 -6.48 -11.98
CA GLU A 124 -22.71 -5.58 -11.05
C GLU A 124 -21.63 -6.30 -10.25
N THR A 125 -21.95 -7.46 -9.69
CA THR A 125 -21.01 -8.33 -8.98
C THR A 125 -19.86 -8.79 -9.87
N LYS A 126 -20.16 -9.16 -11.13
CA LYS A 126 -19.12 -9.49 -12.13
C LYS A 126 -18.17 -8.33 -12.36
N ASN A 127 -18.67 -7.12 -12.49
CA ASN A 127 -17.83 -5.92 -12.65
C ASN A 127 -16.97 -5.64 -11.43
N GLN A 128 -17.51 -5.81 -10.23
CA GLN A 128 -16.75 -5.65 -8.98
C GLN A 128 -15.62 -6.69 -8.87
N LEU A 129 -15.86 -7.94 -9.27
CA LEU A 129 -14.83 -8.98 -9.33
C LEU A 129 -13.71 -8.64 -10.32
N ILE A 130 -14.06 -8.19 -11.53
CA ILE A 130 -13.08 -7.79 -12.53
C ILE A 130 -12.23 -6.62 -12.04
N ILE A 131 -12.83 -5.62 -11.42
CA ILE A 131 -12.11 -4.47 -10.86
C ILE A 131 -11.18 -4.92 -9.73
N GLY A 132 -11.65 -5.75 -8.80
CA GLY A 132 -10.86 -6.25 -7.69
C GLY A 132 -9.67 -7.11 -8.14
N GLU A 133 -9.85 -7.95 -9.17
CA GLU A 133 -8.77 -8.69 -9.81
C GLU A 133 -7.72 -7.75 -10.41
N LYS A 134 -8.15 -6.72 -11.15
CA LYS A 134 -7.26 -5.69 -11.72
C LYS A 134 -6.49 -4.95 -10.63
N ILE A 135 -7.14 -4.58 -9.53
CA ILE A 135 -6.47 -3.96 -8.38
C ILE A 135 -5.42 -4.90 -7.79
N THR A 136 -5.77 -6.18 -7.65
CA THR A 136 -4.84 -7.19 -7.11
C THR A 136 -3.59 -7.35 -8.00
N ILE A 137 -3.76 -7.29 -9.32
CA ILE A 137 -2.63 -7.34 -10.28
C ILE A 137 -1.76 -6.10 -10.12
N LEU A 138 -2.36 -4.92 -10.08
CA LEU A 138 -1.64 -3.66 -9.96
C LEU A 138 -0.91 -3.50 -8.61
N MET A 139 -1.37 -4.19 -7.56
CA MET A 139 -0.73 -4.21 -6.25
C MET A 139 0.42 -5.22 -6.14
N LYS A 140 0.62 -6.08 -7.14
CA LYS A 140 1.78 -6.97 -7.18
C LYS A 140 3.04 -6.16 -7.45
N GLN A 141 4.11 -6.50 -6.77
CA GLN A 141 5.40 -5.84 -6.91
C GLN A 141 6.51 -6.88 -7.00
N ASN A 142 7.31 -6.77 -8.04
CA ASN A 142 8.46 -7.67 -8.23
C ASN A 142 9.54 -7.40 -7.18
N LEU A 143 10.30 -8.44 -6.86
CA LEU A 143 11.42 -8.35 -5.95
C LEU A 143 12.43 -7.28 -6.45
N HIS A 144 12.90 -6.44 -5.54
CA HIS A 144 13.82 -5.32 -5.81
C HIS A 144 13.26 -4.18 -6.69
N ASN A 145 11.99 -4.21 -7.08
CA ASN A 145 11.37 -3.09 -7.77
C ASN A 145 10.71 -2.14 -6.74
N VAL A 146 11.48 -1.15 -6.30
CA VAL A 146 11.02 -0.16 -5.31
C VAL A 146 10.39 1.02 -6.03
N TYR A 147 9.20 1.42 -5.58
CA TYR A 147 8.49 2.60 -6.05
C TYR A 147 8.75 3.80 -5.13
N ASN A 148 8.95 4.96 -5.74
CA ASN A 148 8.99 6.20 -4.98
C ASN A 148 7.55 6.68 -4.64
N ILE A 149 7.44 7.70 -3.82
CA ILE A 149 6.14 8.18 -3.34
C ILE A 149 5.22 8.68 -4.47
N PHE A 150 5.77 9.31 -5.51
CA PHE A 150 4.98 9.78 -6.65
C PHE A 150 4.47 8.62 -7.51
N GLU A 151 5.29 7.58 -7.70
CA GLU A 151 4.90 6.35 -8.38
C GLU A 151 3.78 5.62 -7.61
N LEU A 152 3.87 5.57 -6.26
CA LEU A 152 2.82 5.02 -5.42
C LEU A 152 1.51 5.82 -5.53
N ILE A 153 1.58 7.15 -5.50
CA ILE A 153 0.40 8.01 -5.69
C ILE A 153 -0.21 7.78 -7.06
N LEU A 154 0.61 7.67 -8.11
CA LEU A 154 0.14 7.39 -9.46
C LEU A 154 -0.61 6.05 -9.54
N ILE A 155 -0.04 4.97 -8.98
CA ILE A 155 -0.70 3.65 -8.96
C ILE A 155 -2.06 3.73 -8.25
N LEU A 156 -2.13 4.42 -7.11
CA LEU A 156 -3.38 4.59 -6.38
C LEU A 156 -4.41 5.42 -7.19
N LEU A 157 -3.97 6.43 -7.94
CA LEU A 157 -4.83 7.23 -8.80
C LEU A 157 -5.34 6.44 -10.01
N ILE A 158 -4.52 5.59 -10.61
CA ILE A 158 -4.93 4.70 -11.70
C ILE A 158 -6.13 3.85 -11.27
N ILE A 159 -6.10 3.28 -10.06
CA ILE A 159 -7.19 2.47 -9.52
C ILE A 159 -8.50 3.28 -9.42
N LYS A 160 -8.42 4.55 -9.04
CA LYS A 160 -9.60 5.44 -8.91
C LYS A 160 -10.09 6.02 -10.23
N HIS A 161 -9.30 5.92 -11.28
CA HIS A 161 -9.64 6.54 -12.55
C HIS A 161 -10.77 5.77 -13.26
N ASP A 162 -11.76 6.48 -13.77
CA ASP A 162 -12.94 5.87 -14.40
C ASP A 162 -12.60 4.96 -15.59
N PHE A 163 -11.57 5.33 -16.35
CA PHE A 163 -11.10 4.54 -17.48
C PHE A 163 -10.30 3.28 -17.11
N PHE A 164 -9.95 3.09 -15.84
CA PHE A 164 -9.28 1.86 -15.38
C PHE A 164 -10.08 0.59 -15.73
N LYS A 165 -11.40 0.71 -15.74
CA LYS A 165 -12.32 -0.37 -16.12
C LYS A 165 -12.13 -0.83 -17.57
N LEU A 166 -11.67 0.04 -18.45
CA LEU A 166 -11.50 -0.22 -19.89
C LEU A 166 -10.21 -0.97 -20.22
N ILE A 167 -9.21 -0.92 -19.35
CA ILE A 167 -7.93 -1.60 -19.58
C ILE A 167 -8.12 -3.11 -19.47
N PRO A 168 -7.77 -3.91 -20.49
CA PRO A 168 -7.82 -5.37 -20.40
C PRO A 168 -6.88 -5.90 -19.30
N ILE A 169 -7.28 -6.97 -18.62
CA ILE A 169 -6.54 -7.56 -17.49
C ILE A 169 -5.09 -7.91 -17.89
N ASN A 170 -4.91 -8.48 -19.06
CA ASN A 170 -3.60 -8.87 -19.61
C ASN A 170 -2.69 -7.69 -19.99
N GLN A 171 -3.21 -6.47 -20.03
CA GLN A 171 -2.43 -5.27 -20.35
C GLN A 171 -2.11 -4.40 -19.15
N ILE A 172 -2.63 -4.70 -17.97
CA ILE A 172 -2.46 -3.86 -16.77
C ILE A 172 -0.98 -3.72 -16.40
N GLU A 173 -0.25 -4.82 -16.35
CA GLU A 173 1.18 -4.80 -15.99
C GLU A 173 2.02 -4.05 -17.03
N TYR A 174 1.70 -4.20 -18.31
CA TYR A 174 2.36 -3.43 -19.37
C TYR A 174 2.07 -1.94 -19.25
N PHE A 175 0.81 -1.58 -18.98
CA PHE A 175 0.38 -0.20 -18.79
C PHE A 175 1.09 0.44 -17.59
N GLU A 176 1.11 -0.25 -16.44
CA GLU A 176 1.80 0.19 -15.24
C GLU A 176 3.28 0.48 -15.51
N ASN A 177 3.99 -0.48 -16.09
CA ASN A 177 5.40 -0.33 -16.42
C ASN A 177 5.65 0.84 -17.39
N LYS A 178 4.80 1.03 -18.38
CA LYS A 178 4.92 2.10 -19.36
C LYS A 178 4.80 3.48 -18.73
N ILE A 179 3.80 3.67 -17.85
CA ILE A 179 3.55 4.96 -17.21
C ILE A 179 4.60 5.28 -16.13
N ILE A 180 5.04 4.28 -15.36
CA ILE A 180 6.10 4.44 -14.35
C ILE A 180 7.43 4.80 -15.03
N ASN A 181 7.80 4.09 -16.10
CA ASN A 181 9.01 4.38 -16.86
C ASN A 181 8.99 5.80 -17.45
N TYR A 182 7.82 6.28 -17.86
CA TYR A 182 7.68 7.67 -18.31
C TYR A 182 7.95 8.66 -17.19
N LEU A 183 7.36 8.46 -15.98
CA LEU A 183 7.63 9.32 -14.81
C LEU A 183 9.11 9.37 -14.44
N ARG A 184 9.78 8.21 -14.50
CA ARG A 184 11.23 8.10 -14.23
C ARG A 184 12.03 8.86 -15.26
N LYS A 185 11.66 8.75 -16.56
CA LYS A 185 12.35 9.41 -17.67
C LYS A 185 12.27 10.94 -17.58
N ILE A 186 11.13 11.49 -17.20
CA ILE A 186 10.95 12.94 -17.02
C ILE A 186 11.47 13.47 -15.69
N LYS A 187 12.01 12.61 -14.84
CA LYS A 187 12.50 12.96 -13.47
C LYS A 187 11.47 13.73 -12.65
N PHE A 188 10.24 13.22 -12.66
CA PHE A 188 9.08 13.87 -12.05
C PHE A 188 9.31 14.32 -10.61
N ASN A 189 10.04 13.53 -9.81
CA ASN A 189 10.36 13.82 -8.42
C ASN A 189 11.16 15.13 -8.21
N GLU A 190 11.90 15.57 -9.24
CA GLU A 190 12.70 16.81 -9.18
C GLU A 190 11.88 18.05 -9.52
N GLN A 191 10.71 17.87 -10.18
CA GLN A 191 9.89 18.95 -10.72
C GLN A 191 8.70 19.30 -9.82
N PHE A 192 8.19 18.35 -9.05
CA PHE A 192 6.98 18.52 -8.25
C PHE A 192 7.20 18.23 -6.77
N ASN A 193 6.46 18.98 -5.94
CA ASN A 193 6.37 18.70 -4.52
C ASN A 193 5.09 17.90 -4.22
N ILE A 194 5.14 16.98 -3.24
CA ILE A 194 3.99 16.15 -2.84
C ILE A 194 2.83 17.00 -2.30
N GLU A 195 3.13 18.19 -1.79
CA GLU A 195 2.14 19.12 -1.24
C GLU A 195 1.53 20.06 -2.30
N ASP A 196 1.92 19.95 -3.56
CA ASP A 196 1.37 20.78 -4.62
C ASP A 196 -0.11 20.47 -4.86
N LEU A 197 -0.93 21.52 -4.84
CA LEU A 197 -2.38 21.40 -5.03
C LEU A 197 -2.75 20.86 -6.42
N ASN A 198 -1.91 21.06 -7.41
CA ASN A 198 -2.15 20.64 -8.80
C ASN A 198 -1.60 19.25 -9.12
N LEU A 199 -0.91 18.59 -8.18
CA LEU A 199 -0.31 17.27 -8.39
C LEU A 199 -1.34 16.22 -8.83
N GLU A 200 -2.49 16.17 -8.16
CA GLU A 200 -3.57 15.22 -8.46
C GLU A 200 -4.15 15.46 -9.87
N VAL A 201 -4.34 16.72 -10.26
CA VAL A 201 -4.86 17.09 -11.57
C VAL A 201 -3.89 16.68 -12.67
N TYR A 202 -2.62 17.01 -12.52
CA TYR A 202 -1.59 16.66 -13.48
C TYR A 202 -1.45 15.14 -13.68
N LEU A 203 -1.46 14.38 -12.58
CA LEU A 203 -1.36 12.93 -12.64
C LEU A 203 -2.59 12.30 -13.31
N ASN A 204 -3.80 12.82 -13.07
CA ASN A 204 -5.01 12.36 -13.74
C ASN A 204 -5.00 12.66 -15.25
N GLU A 205 -4.52 13.82 -15.68
CA GLU A 205 -4.34 14.14 -17.09
C GLU A 205 -3.35 13.18 -17.75
N LEU A 206 -2.24 12.89 -17.09
CA LEU A 206 -1.23 11.95 -17.55
C LEU A 206 -1.80 10.53 -17.67
N ILE A 207 -2.57 10.06 -16.69
CA ILE A 207 -3.25 8.77 -16.74
C ILE A 207 -4.20 8.71 -17.93
N SER A 208 -5.04 9.73 -18.10
CA SER A 208 -5.98 9.82 -19.22
C SER A 208 -5.27 9.75 -20.59
N PHE A 209 -4.18 10.49 -20.73
CA PHE A 209 -3.35 10.46 -21.94
C PHE A 209 -2.82 9.06 -22.26
N PHE A 210 -2.28 8.36 -21.24
CA PHE A 210 -1.75 7.02 -21.44
C PHE A 210 -2.82 5.97 -21.72
N ILE A 211 -3.99 6.07 -21.09
CA ILE A 211 -5.10 5.15 -21.34
C ILE A 211 -5.61 5.30 -22.77
N ILE A 212 -5.86 6.53 -23.22
CA ILE A 212 -6.33 6.79 -24.59
C ILE A 212 -5.34 6.21 -25.62
N ASN A 213 -4.04 6.43 -25.41
CA ASN A 213 -3.00 5.91 -26.32
C ASN A 213 -2.69 4.42 -26.14
N SER A 214 -3.32 3.72 -25.19
CA SER A 214 -3.17 2.27 -25.01
C SER A 214 -4.37 1.48 -25.51
N ILE A 215 -5.50 2.14 -25.71
CA ILE A 215 -6.74 1.54 -26.23
C ILE A 215 -6.82 1.66 -27.77
N ILE A 216 -6.08 2.61 -28.38
CA ILE A 216 -5.90 2.77 -29.82
C ILE A 216 -4.72 1.91 -30.29
#